data_221ff9d4b75cfaf920c6fb0790b93de4
#
_entry.id   221ff9d4b75cfaf920c6fb0790b93de4
#
_cell.length_a   1.000
_cell.length_b   1.000
_cell.length_c   1.000
_cell.angle_alpha   90.00
_cell.angle_beta   90.00
_cell.angle_gamma   90.00
#
_symmetry.space_group_name_H-M   'P 1'
#
loop_
_entity.id
_entity.type
_entity.pdbx_description
1 polymer ?
#
loop_
_entity_poly.entity_id
_entity_poly.type
_entity_poly.pdbx_seq_one_letter_code
_entity_poly.pdbx_strand_id
1 'polypeptide(L)'
;MEGVLVEIISQFGVLGLILAGIIYLIVEGIKNKNGQSSCSKKINESINDLTGKIDGKFDDVNRRIDLVNKKVDTQYELINKRIDAGPDIIMKKINDQQKDNQKIHFDKVMQQFSQAPRLHTVLKNYRERIGCDHIFFGTFHNGGTSISGIPYCKFDITAEKFKPEYNNKDRELAIIYKNSDILAHDNLPVVLAQEDYVYYKINADGSSDLEKIDDILYRRCLGRGIKQIALNLIRDKEMNIVGFVGCISFDYDELDFKELNNCAKELEEIYK
;
A
#
# COMPACT_ATOMS: atom_id res chain seq x y z
N MET A 1 36.89 -3.49 -24.54
CA MET A 1 37.11 -4.01 -23.17
C MET A 1 36.34 -3.19 -22.12
N GLU A 2 36.29 -1.86 -22.23
CA GLU A 2 35.55 -1.01 -21.23
C GLU A 2 34.06 -1.32 -21.14
N GLY A 3 33.37 -1.59 -22.23
CA GLY A 3 31.93 -1.89 -22.22
C GLY A 3 31.56 -3.18 -21.47
N VAL A 4 32.40 -4.21 -21.59
CA VAL A 4 32.18 -5.50 -20.90
C VAL A 4 32.41 -5.37 -19.39
N LEU A 5 33.34 -4.54 -18.97
CA LEU A 5 33.64 -4.23 -17.58
C LEU A 5 32.44 -3.50 -16.90
N VAL A 6 31.85 -2.53 -17.58
CA VAL A 6 30.68 -1.78 -17.08
C VAL A 6 29.48 -2.68 -16.93
N GLU A 7 29.26 -3.61 -17.85
CA GLU A 7 28.13 -4.55 -17.80
C GLU A 7 28.27 -5.56 -16.64
N ILE A 8 29.48 -6.06 -16.39
CA ILE A 8 29.79 -6.94 -15.25
C ILE A 8 29.57 -6.20 -13.92
N ILE A 9 29.99 -4.94 -13.82
CA ILE A 9 29.80 -4.12 -12.61
C ILE A 9 28.31 -3.85 -12.34
N SER A 10 27.53 -3.59 -13.39
CA SER A 10 26.10 -3.30 -13.26
C SER A 10 25.29 -4.53 -12.82
N GLN A 11 25.68 -5.73 -13.25
CA GLN A 11 24.98 -6.98 -12.90
C GLN A 11 25.39 -7.58 -11.56
N PHE A 12 26.65 -7.40 -11.17
CA PHE A 12 27.21 -8.11 -10.01
C PHE A 12 27.68 -7.20 -8.87
N GLY A 13 27.50 -5.89 -8.95
CA GLY A 13 27.81 -4.94 -7.89
C GLY A 13 29.27 -5.06 -7.40
N VAL A 14 29.49 -5.16 -6.10
CA VAL A 14 30.83 -5.25 -5.49
C VAL A 14 31.61 -6.50 -5.96
N LEU A 15 30.91 -7.60 -6.23
CA LEU A 15 31.52 -8.83 -6.76
C LEU A 15 32.02 -8.61 -8.18
N GLY A 16 31.31 -7.84 -9.00
CA GLY A 16 31.73 -7.47 -10.36
C GLY A 16 33.01 -6.63 -10.37
N LEU A 17 33.17 -5.72 -9.42
CA LEU A 17 34.39 -4.92 -9.24
C LEU A 17 35.60 -5.78 -8.89
N ILE A 18 35.42 -6.78 -8.00
CA ILE A 18 36.50 -7.70 -7.62
C ILE A 18 36.93 -8.57 -8.82
N LEU A 19 35.96 -9.11 -9.57
CA LEU A 19 36.20 -9.91 -10.78
C LEU A 19 36.89 -9.09 -11.87
N ALA A 20 36.45 -7.85 -12.09
CA ALA A 20 37.05 -6.95 -13.03
C ALA A 20 38.50 -6.62 -12.65
N GLY A 21 38.79 -6.41 -11.37
CA GLY A 21 40.15 -6.21 -10.86
C GLY A 21 41.05 -7.43 -11.07
N ILE A 22 40.56 -8.64 -10.85
CA ILE A 22 41.30 -9.90 -11.08
C ILE A 22 41.58 -10.07 -12.57
N ILE A 23 40.62 -9.84 -13.46
CA ILE A 23 40.81 -9.93 -14.91
C ILE A 23 41.83 -8.91 -15.38
N TYR A 24 41.79 -7.67 -14.89
CA TYR A 24 42.76 -6.62 -15.20
C TYR A 24 44.19 -7.06 -14.81
N LEU A 25 44.37 -7.57 -13.59
CA LEU A 25 45.68 -8.05 -13.10
C LEU A 25 46.22 -9.25 -13.93
N ILE A 26 45.37 -10.17 -14.35
CA ILE A 26 45.71 -11.28 -15.21
C ILE A 26 46.15 -10.79 -16.58
N VAL A 27 45.45 -9.85 -17.20
CA VAL A 27 45.78 -9.29 -18.51
C VAL A 27 47.09 -8.49 -18.47
N GLU A 28 47.32 -7.74 -17.40
CA GLU A 28 48.55 -6.98 -17.21
C GLU A 28 49.75 -7.90 -16.92
N GLY A 29 49.56 -8.99 -16.17
CA GLY A 29 50.56 -10.05 -15.95
C GLY A 29 50.94 -10.81 -17.21
N ILE A 30 50.01 -11.01 -18.14
CA ILE A 30 50.27 -11.63 -19.46
C ILE A 30 51.05 -10.69 -20.38
N LYS A 31 50.83 -9.37 -20.33
CA LYS A 31 51.57 -8.36 -21.09
C LYS A 31 53.05 -8.22 -20.69
N ASN A 32 53.36 -8.51 -19.42
CA ASN A 32 54.72 -8.37 -18.86
C ASN A 32 55.55 -9.67 -18.90
N LYS A 33 55.41 -10.50 -19.92
CA LYS A 33 56.09 -11.80 -20.07
C LYS A 33 57.64 -11.77 -20.18
N ASN A 34 58.28 -10.62 -20.08
CA ASN A 34 59.74 -10.50 -20.19
C ASN A 34 60.45 -10.13 -18.89
N GLY A 35 60.22 -10.85 -17.84
CA GLY A 35 61.04 -10.75 -16.64
C GLY A 35 60.26 -10.66 -15.35
N GLN A 36 60.23 -11.71 -14.63
CA GLN A 36 60.37 -11.80 -13.17
C GLN A 36 59.56 -12.92 -12.54
N SER A 37 60.21 -13.98 -12.16
CA SER A 37 59.70 -15.05 -11.32
C SER A 37 59.20 -14.57 -9.92
N SER A 38 59.71 -13.41 -9.47
CA SER A 38 59.32 -12.78 -8.19
C SER A 38 57.94 -12.12 -8.21
N CYS A 39 57.55 -11.51 -9.33
CA CYS A 39 56.26 -10.83 -9.46
C CYS A 39 55.11 -11.84 -9.56
N SER A 40 55.30 -12.93 -10.31
CA SER A 40 54.32 -14.02 -10.43
C SER A 40 54.06 -14.69 -9.10
N LYS A 41 55.05 -14.83 -8.22
CA LYS A 41 54.89 -15.41 -6.88
C LYS A 41 54.06 -14.51 -5.96
N LYS A 42 54.32 -13.21 -5.95
CA LYS A 42 53.53 -12.22 -5.19
C LYS A 42 52.09 -12.11 -5.68
N ILE A 43 51.86 -12.20 -6.98
CA ILE A 43 50.51 -12.19 -7.56
C ILE A 43 49.73 -13.46 -7.11
N ASN A 44 50.37 -14.63 -7.19
CA ASN A 44 49.72 -15.87 -6.72
C ASN A 44 49.43 -15.87 -5.23
N GLU A 45 50.34 -15.34 -4.41
CA GLU A 45 50.10 -15.17 -2.96
C GLU A 45 48.92 -14.23 -2.68
N SER A 46 48.81 -13.11 -3.42
CA SER A 46 47.71 -12.17 -3.30
C SER A 46 46.38 -12.74 -3.81
N ILE A 47 46.41 -13.53 -4.87
CA ILE A 47 45.21 -14.24 -5.36
C ILE A 47 44.72 -15.27 -4.33
N ASN A 48 45.64 -16.05 -3.78
CA ASN A 48 45.29 -17.04 -2.75
C ASN A 48 44.73 -16.37 -1.48
N ASP A 49 45.29 -15.24 -1.02
CA ASP A 49 44.78 -14.48 0.12
C ASP A 49 43.38 -13.90 -0.16
N LEU A 50 43.16 -13.36 -1.38
CA LEU A 50 41.85 -12.88 -1.81
C LEU A 50 40.83 -14.01 -1.94
N THR A 51 41.22 -15.16 -2.47
CA THR A 51 40.34 -16.34 -2.54
C THR A 51 39.94 -16.80 -1.17
N GLY A 52 40.88 -16.93 -0.24
CA GLY A 52 40.56 -17.30 1.15
C GLY A 52 39.65 -16.28 1.86
N LYS A 53 39.79 -14.98 1.60
CA LYS A 53 38.90 -13.95 2.13
C LYS A 53 37.51 -14.00 1.49
N ILE A 54 37.42 -14.35 0.22
CA ILE A 54 36.13 -14.52 -0.48
C ILE A 54 35.44 -15.76 0.06
N ASP A 55 36.12 -16.89 0.15
CA ASP A 55 35.54 -18.12 0.69
C ASP A 55 35.04 -17.93 2.13
N GLY A 56 35.83 -17.27 2.98
CA GLY A 56 35.41 -16.95 4.34
C GLY A 56 34.17 -16.05 4.41
N LYS A 57 34.00 -15.12 3.46
CA LYS A 57 32.79 -14.31 3.38
C LYS A 57 31.59 -15.10 2.84
N PHE A 58 31.80 -16.00 1.89
CA PHE A 58 30.75 -16.91 1.42
C PHE A 58 30.26 -17.82 2.52
N ASP A 59 31.15 -18.36 3.33
CA ASP A 59 30.79 -19.17 4.49
C ASP A 59 29.99 -18.39 5.56
N ASP A 60 30.33 -17.10 5.78
CA ASP A 60 29.57 -16.23 6.67
C ASP A 60 28.18 -15.90 6.10
N VAL A 61 28.08 -15.64 4.80
CA VAL A 61 26.79 -15.42 4.12
C VAL A 61 25.93 -16.68 4.18
N ASN A 62 26.48 -17.84 3.88
CA ASN A 62 25.76 -19.12 3.95
C ASN A 62 25.26 -19.39 5.39
N ARG A 63 26.09 -19.15 6.40
CA ARG A 63 25.69 -19.24 7.81
C ARG A 63 24.54 -18.31 8.16
N ARG A 64 24.55 -17.08 7.62
CA ARG A 64 23.45 -16.12 7.82
C ARG A 64 22.17 -16.56 7.11
N ILE A 65 22.30 -17.10 5.90
CA ILE A 65 21.16 -17.67 5.16
C ILE A 65 20.54 -18.82 5.94
N ASP A 66 21.35 -19.73 6.48
CA ASP A 66 20.87 -20.85 7.30
C ASP A 66 20.16 -20.38 8.58
N LEU A 67 20.67 -19.32 9.21
CA LEU A 67 20.03 -18.70 10.37
C LEU A 67 18.69 -18.02 10.01
N VAL A 68 18.64 -17.37 8.86
CA VAL A 68 17.40 -16.76 8.35
C VAL A 68 16.38 -17.85 8.00
N ASN A 69 16.79 -18.88 7.30
CA ASN A 69 15.93 -20.02 6.96
C ASN A 69 15.37 -20.68 8.22
N LYS A 70 16.21 -20.95 9.21
CA LYS A 70 15.75 -21.47 10.51
C LYS A 70 14.73 -20.57 11.21
N LYS A 71 14.93 -19.25 11.16
CA LYS A 71 13.95 -18.29 11.71
C LYS A 71 12.65 -18.28 10.91
N VAL A 72 12.74 -18.36 9.58
CA VAL A 72 11.57 -18.44 8.70
C VAL A 72 10.80 -19.73 8.98
N ASP A 73 11.46 -20.88 9.04
CA ASP A 73 10.82 -22.16 9.35
C ASP A 73 10.14 -22.15 10.73
N THR A 74 10.82 -21.59 11.74
CA THR A 74 10.24 -21.45 13.08
C THR A 74 9.02 -20.54 13.08
N GLN A 75 9.09 -19.44 12.33
CA GLN A 75 7.93 -18.55 12.19
C GLN A 75 6.80 -19.18 11.39
N TYR A 76 7.12 -19.95 10.35
CA TYR A 76 6.14 -20.69 9.56
C TYR A 76 5.41 -21.75 10.39
N GLU A 77 6.15 -22.51 11.21
CA GLU A 77 5.55 -23.44 12.16
C GLU A 77 4.66 -22.73 13.21
N LEU A 78 5.07 -21.56 13.68
CA LEU A 78 4.30 -20.76 14.63
C LEU A 78 3.03 -20.19 13.99
N ILE A 79 3.11 -19.77 12.74
CA ILE A 79 1.97 -19.29 11.94
C ILE A 79 1.01 -20.45 11.68
N ASN A 80 1.51 -21.61 11.23
CA ASN A 80 0.70 -22.79 11.01
C ASN A 80 0.02 -23.26 12.31
N LYS A 81 0.77 -23.36 13.42
CA LYS A 81 0.17 -23.64 14.74
C LYS A 81 -0.89 -22.61 15.15
N ARG A 82 -0.72 -21.34 14.79
CA ARG A 82 -1.75 -20.30 15.03
C ARG A 82 -2.94 -20.43 14.08
N ILE A 83 -2.71 -20.83 12.83
CA ILE A 83 -3.77 -21.10 11.85
C ILE A 83 -4.56 -22.35 12.28
N ASP A 84 -3.87 -23.43 12.64
CA ASP A 84 -4.51 -24.68 13.07
C ASP A 84 -5.24 -24.55 14.42
N ALA A 85 -4.66 -23.78 15.35
CA ALA A 85 -5.29 -23.43 16.62
C ALA A 85 -6.26 -22.24 16.51
N GLY A 86 -6.30 -21.57 15.35
CA GLY A 86 -7.06 -20.36 15.12
C GLY A 86 -8.54 -20.47 15.45
N PRO A 87 -9.25 -21.46 14.91
CA PRO A 87 -10.68 -21.68 15.23
C PRO A 87 -10.89 -21.96 16.71
N ASP A 88 -10.08 -22.79 17.33
CA ASP A 88 -10.22 -23.19 18.73
C ASP A 88 -9.82 -22.06 19.69
N ILE A 89 -8.77 -21.30 19.38
CA ILE A 89 -8.33 -20.14 20.16
C ILE A 89 -9.33 -18.97 19.99
N ILE A 90 -9.84 -18.77 18.79
CA ILE A 90 -10.89 -17.78 18.52
C ILE A 90 -12.18 -18.18 19.27
N MET A 91 -12.58 -19.45 19.18
CA MET A 91 -13.74 -19.96 19.90
C MET A 91 -13.52 -19.92 21.41
N LYS A 92 -12.35 -20.25 21.91
CA LYS A 92 -12.04 -20.18 23.34
C LYS A 92 -11.92 -18.75 23.85
N LYS A 93 -11.28 -17.82 23.11
CA LYS A 93 -11.31 -16.39 23.44
C LYS A 93 -12.68 -15.77 23.27
N ILE A 94 -13.42 -16.19 22.26
CA ILE A 94 -14.84 -15.87 22.12
C ILE A 94 -15.58 -16.39 23.37
N ASN A 95 -15.39 -17.61 23.81
CA ASN A 95 -16.03 -18.20 24.97
C ASN A 95 -15.55 -17.58 26.31
N ASP A 96 -14.29 -17.27 26.50
CA ASP A 96 -13.72 -16.71 27.73
C ASP A 96 -14.02 -15.22 27.93
N GLN A 97 -14.09 -14.43 26.83
CA GLN A 97 -14.62 -13.06 26.85
C GLN A 97 -16.16 -12.99 26.81
N GLN A 98 -16.80 -14.10 26.52
CA GLN A 98 -18.24 -14.22 26.27
C GLN A 98 -19.11 -14.10 27.51
N LYS A 99 -18.60 -14.08 28.70
CA LYS A 99 -19.48 -13.91 29.85
C LYS A 99 -19.97 -12.49 30.10
N ASP A 100 -19.24 -11.46 29.70
CA ASP A 100 -19.66 -10.07 30.00
C ASP A 100 -19.73 -9.09 28.81
N ASN A 101 -19.11 -9.38 27.65
CA ASN A 101 -19.11 -8.44 26.50
C ASN A 101 -19.70 -9.00 25.19
N GLN A 102 -20.20 -10.22 25.19
CA GLN A 102 -20.55 -10.98 23.99
C GLN A 102 -21.72 -10.43 23.20
N LYS A 103 -22.73 -9.96 23.89
CA LYS A 103 -23.96 -9.50 23.23
C LYS A 103 -23.70 -8.25 22.37
N ILE A 104 -22.90 -7.34 22.92
CA ILE A 104 -22.66 -6.03 22.27
C ILE A 104 -21.78 -6.16 21.01
N HIS A 105 -20.78 -7.03 21.03
CA HIS A 105 -19.87 -7.14 19.87
C HIS A 105 -20.48 -7.97 18.74
N PHE A 106 -21.17 -9.06 19.08
CA PHE A 106 -21.87 -9.89 18.09
C PHE A 106 -23.01 -9.11 17.43
N ASP A 107 -23.80 -8.38 18.23
CA ASP A 107 -24.88 -7.54 17.73
C ASP A 107 -24.35 -6.45 16.79
N LYS A 108 -23.19 -5.82 17.10
CA LYS A 108 -22.53 -4.84 16.22
C LYS A 108 -22.01 -5.47 14.91
N VAL A 109 -21.40 -6.66 14.98
CA VAL A 109 -20.93 -7.38 13.79
C VAL A 109 -22.12 -7.83 12.94
N MET A 110 -23.16 -8.38 13.53
CA MET A 110 -24.38 -8.76 12.81
C MET A 110 -25.11 -7.55 12.24
N GLN A 111 -25.08 -6.43 12.93
CA GLN A 111 -25.60 -5.16 12.42
C GLN A 111 -24.81 -4.72 11.19
N GLN A 112 -23.48 -4.78 11.22
CA GLN A 112 -22.64 -4.47 10.05
C GLN A 112 -22.92 -5.42 8.87
N PHE A 113 -23.06 -6.72 9.12
CA PHE A 113 -23.43 -7.68 8.07
C PHE A 113 -24.81 -7.43 7.49
N SER A 114 -25.77 -7.02 8.34
CA SER A 114 -27.12 -6.67 7.87
C SER A 114 -27.16 -5.34 7.10
N GLN A 115 -26.24 -4.43 7.41
CA GLN A 115 -26.13 -3.13 6.75
C GLN A 115 -25.41 -3.19 5.40
N ALA A 116 -24.49 -4.16 5.20
CA ALA A 116 -23.71 -4.25 3.98
C ALA A 116 -24.56 -4.33 2.68
N PRO A 117 -25.63 -5.15 2.58
CA PRO A 117 -26.48 -5.14 1.40
C PRO A 117 -27.17 -3.80 1.17
N ARG A 118 -27.62 -3.13 2.25
CA ARG A 118 -28.25 -1.82 2.20
C ARG A 118 -27.26 -0.77 1.70
N LEU A 119 -26.04 -0.75 2.24
CA LEU A 119 -24.95 0.13 1.80
C LEU A 119 -24.69 -0.01 0.30
N HIS A 120 -24.54 -1.25 -0.18
CA HIS A 120 -24.32 -1.50 -1.61
C HIS A 120 -25.50 -1.08 -2.48
N THR A 121 -26.73 -1.20 -1.99
CA THR A 121 -27.93 -0.75 -2.71
C THR A 121 -27.99 0.77 -2.78
N VAL A 122 -27.70 1.46 -1.67
CA VAL A 122 -27.63 2.91 -1.61
C VAL A 122 -26.58 3.42 -2.61
N LEU A 123 -25.35 2.90 -2.55
CA LEU A 123 -24.28 3.32 -3.47
C LEU A 123 -24.67 3.08 -4.95
N LYS A 124 -25.28 1.93 -5.26
CA LYS A 124 -25.73 1.64 -6.62
C LYS A 124 -26.75 2.68 -7.09
N ASN A 125 -27.79 2.97 -6.31
CA ASN A 125 -28.86 3.87 -6.65
C ASN A 125 -28.35 5.30 -6.85
N TYR A 126 -27.48 5.75 -5.92
CA TYR A 126 -26.92 7.11 -6.02
C TYR A 126 -25.88 7.25 -7.12
N ARG A 127 -25.11 6.23 -7.45
CA ARG A 127 -24.24 6.26 -8.63
C ARG A 127 -25.04 6.60 -9.89
N GLU A 128 -26.20 5.97 -10.05
CA GLU A 128 -27.07 6.17 -11.20
C GLU A 128 -27.71 7.57 -11.21
N ARG A 129 -28.11 8.09 -10.04
CA ARG A 129 -28.68 9.44 -9.89
C ARG A 129 -27.67 10.55 -10.10
N ILE A 130 -26.45 10.39 -9.53
CA ILE A 130 -25.36 11.35 -9.70
C ILE A 130 -24.86 11.35 -11.15
N GLY A 131 -24.99 10.25 -11.87
CA GLY A 131 -24.44 10.06 -13.19
C GLY A 131 -22.95 9.74 -13.23
N CYS A 132 -22.34 9.42 -12.07
CA CYS A 132 -20.91 9.16 -11.97
C CYS A 132 -20.53 7.74 -12.44
N ASP A 133 -19.26 7.56 -12.81
CA ASP A 133 -18.75 6.29 -13.27
C ASP A 133 -18.44 5.34 -12.12
N HIS A 134 -18.07 5.90 -10.98
CA HIS A 134 -17.72 5.15 -9.78
C HIS A 134 -18.12 5.93 -8.54
N ILE A 135 -18.81 5.28 -7.61
CA ILE A 135 -19.11 5.77 -6.26
C ILE A 135 -18.49 4.83 -5.23
N PHE A 136 -17.98 5.38 -4.14
CA PHE A 136 -17.35 4.61 -3.09
C PHE A 136 -17.64 5.20 -1.71
N PHE A 137 -17.59 4.34 -0.71
CA PHE A 137 -17.72 4.70 0.70
C PHE A 137 -16.46 4.28 1.44
N GLY A 138 -15.87 5.22 2.16
CA GLY A 138 -14.70 5.01 3.00
C GLY A 138 -15.03 5.21 4.47
N THR A 139 -14.43 4.41 5.34
CA THR A 139 -14.55 4.52 6.79
C THR A 139 -13.21 4.92 7.40
N PHE A 140 -13.27 5.83 8.38
CA PHE A 140 -12.11 6.18 9.20
C PHE A 140 -11.96 5.19 10.35
N HIS A 141 -10.72 4.86 10.68
CA HIS A 141 -10.42 3.98 11.81
C HIS A 141 -9.04 4.32 12.42
N ASN A 142 -8.83 3.89 13.66
CA ASN A 142 -7.55 4.09 14.32
C ASN A 142 -6.53 3.07 13.82
N GLY A 143 -5.47 3.55 13.18
CA GLY A 143 -4.36 2.73 12.69
C GLY A 143 -3.35 2.35 13.79
N GLY A 144 -3.62 2.65 15.06
CA GLY A 144 -2.69 2.55 16.16
C GLY A 144 -2.10 3.90 16.59
N THR A 145 -1.05 3.86 17.39
CA THR A 145 -0.33 5.07 17.83
C THR A 145 1.10 5.06 17.32
N SER A 146 1.64 6.24 17.00
CA SER A 146 3.06 6.41 16.69
C SER A 146 3.93 6.16 17.93
N ILE A 147 5.25 6.05 17.74
CA ILE A 147 6.23 5.98 18.83
C ILE A 147 6.10 7.19 19.77
N SER A 148 5.65 8.34 19.26
CA SER A 148 5.39 9.57 20.04
C SER A 148 4.00 9.59 20.70
N GLY A 149 3.20 8.51 20.61
CA GLY A 149 1.87 8.45 21.20
C GLY A 149 0.77 9.17 20.40
N ILE A 150 1.08 9.69 19.22
CA ILE A 150 0.10 10.34 18.35
C ILE A 150 -0.74 9.28 17.64
N PRO A 151 -2.09 9.33 17.75
CA PRO A 151 -2.94 8.37 17.05
C PRO A 151 -2.85 8.58 15.54
N TYR A 152 -2.67 7.48 14.78
CA TYR A 152 -2.82 7.47 13.34
C TYR A 152 -4.30 7.42 12.98
N CYS A 153 -4.75 8.38 12.22
CA CYS A 153 -6.05 8.28 11.56
C CYS A 153 -5.84 7.64 10.18
N LYS A 154 -6.47 6.51 9.96
CA LYS A 154 -6.44 5.76 8.71
C LYS A 154 -7.83 5.62 8.14
N PHE A 155 -7.91 5.28 6.86
CA PHE A 155 -9.16 4.97 6.21
C PHE A 155 -9.05 3.77 5.28
N ASP A 156 -10.17 3.10 5.10
CA ASP A 156 -10.37 2.05 4.11
C ASP A 156 -11.55 2.43 3.22
N ILE A 157 -11.46 2.10 1.94
CA ILE A 157 -12.64 2.05 1.09
C ILE A 157 -13.35 0.72 1.36
N THR A 158 -14.50 0.78 2.02
CA THR A 158 -15.23 -0.39 2.50
C THR A 158 -16.31 -0.87 1.55
N ALA A 159 -16.78 -0.01 0.67
CA ALA A 159 -17.74 -0.38 -0.37
C ALA A 159 -17.58 0.53 -1.59
N GLU A 160 -17.81 -0.04 -2.77
CA GLU A 160 -17.74 0.69 -4.02
C GLU A 160 -18.65 0.11 -5.10
N LYS A 161 -19.07 0.94 -6.05
CA LYS A 161 -19.87 0.57 -7.22
C LYS A 161 -19.40 1.31 -8.46
N PHE A 162 -19.12 0.54 -9.50
CA PHE A 162 -18.72 1.04 -10.81
C PHE A 162 -19.88 0.97 -11.81
N LYS A 163 -19.84 1.79 -12.84
CA LYS A 163 -20.54 1.48 -14.08
C LYS A 163 -20.00 0.15 -14.65
N PRO A 164 -20.84 -0.69 -15.29
CA PRO A 164 -20.42 -2.00 -15.79
C PRO A 164 -19.20 -1.95 -16.71
N GLU A 165 -19.09 -0.93 -17.56
CA GLU A 165 -17.98 -0.74 -18.49
C GLU A 165 -16.64 -0.43 -17.80
N TYR A 166 -16.66 0.03 -16.55
CA TYR A 166 -15.48 0.37 -15.77
C TYR A 166 -15.21 -0.61 -14.63
N ASN A 167 -15.97 -1.69 -14.54
CA ASN A 167 -15.78 -2.71 -13.50
C ASN A 167 -14.52 -3.54 -13.79
N ASN A 168 -13.38 -2.96 -13.54
CA ASN A 168 -12.05 -3.53 -13.75
C ASN A 168 -11.30 -3.56 -12.42
N LYS A 169 -10.71 -4.71 -12.05
CA LYS A 169 -9.95 -4.89 -10.82
C LYS A 169 -8.84 -3.87 -10.63
N ASP A 170 -8.22 -3.40 -11.73
CA ASP A 170 -7.17 -2.37 -11.69
C ASP A 170 -7.69 -1.00 -11.25
N ARG A 171 -8.99 -0.81 -11.17
CA ARG A 171 -9.65 0.43 -10.75
C ARG A 171 -10.30 0.35 -9.36
N GLU A 172 -10.31 -0.81 -8.73
CA GLU A 172 -10.86 -0.98 -7.39
C GLU A 172 -10.10 -0.14 -6.36
N LEU A 173 -10.78 0.84 -5.78
CA LEU A 173 -10.20 1.73 -4.76
C LEU A 173 -10.00 0.99 -3.43
N ALA A 174 -10.85 0.02 -3.11
CA ALA A 174 -10.76 -0.78 -1.90
C ALA A 174 -9.42 -1.52 -1.77
N ILE A 175 -8.83 -1.96 -2.92
CA ILE A 175 -7.51 -2.58 -2.92
C ILE A 175 -6.41 -1.55 -2.70
N ILE A 176 -6.56 -0.35 -3.27
CA ILE A 176 -5.53 0.69 -3.31
C ILE A 176 -5.46 1.47 -2.01
N TYR A 177 -6.62 1.75 -1.41
CA TYR A 177 -6.76 2.53 -0.19
C TYR A 177 -7.06 1.66 1.03
N LYS A 178 -6.51 0.45 1.06
CA LYS A 178 -6.57 -0.38 2.25
C LYS A 178 -5.60 0.15 3.30
N ASN A 179 -6.13 0.47 4.48
CA ASN A 179 -5.35 0.96 5.62
C ASN A 179 -4.50 2.20 5.27
N SER A 180 -5.06 3.10 4.45
CA SER A 180 -4.37 4.30 4.00
C SER A 180 -4.26 5.33 5.11
N ASP A 181 -3.10 6.00 5.17
CA ASP A 181 -2.85 7.04 6.16
C ASP A 181 -3.42 8.38 5.68
N ILE A 182 -4.26 9.01 6.51
CA ILE A 182 -4.80 10.34 6.23
C ILE A 182 -3.68 11.39 6.17
N LEU A 183 -2.63 11.23 6.97
CA LEU A 183 -1.50 12.17 6.97
C LEU A 183 -0.65 12.11 5.70
N ALA A 184 -0.86 11.09 4.85
CA ALA A 184 -0.26 11.07 3.51
C ALA A 184 -0.94 12.03 2.53
N HIS A 185 -2.10 12.60 2.92
CA HIS A 185 -2.84 13.59 2.14
C HIS A 185 -2.59 14.98 2.71
N ASP A 186 -2.13 15.92 1.90
CA ASP A 186 -1.68 17.23 2.33
C ASP A 186 -2.77 18.03 3.08
N ASN A 187 -3.49 18.90 2.37
CA ASN A 187 -4.53 19.77 2.98
C ASN A 187 -5.95 19.22 2.78
N LEU A 188 -6.15 18.18 1.98
CA LEU A 188 -7.48 17.64 1.68
C LEU A 188 -8.29 17.29 2.94
N PRO A 189 -7.73 16.61 3.96
CA PRO A 189 -8.47 16.30 5.18
C PRO A 189 -8.94 17.54 5.93
N VAL A 190 -8.14 18.62 5.92
CA VAL A 190 -8.47 19.89 6.56
C VAL A 190 -9.61 20.59 5.82
N VAL A 191 -9.48 20.70 4.50
CA VAL A 191 -10.51 21.33 3.65
C VAL A 191 -11.83 20.55 3.76
N LEU A 192 -11.77 19.22 3.67
CA LEU A 192 -12.96 18.37 3.78
C LEU A 192 -13.64 18.49 5.16
N ALA A 193 -12.85 18.61 6.23
CA ALA A 193 -13.40 18.79 7.59
C ALA A 193 -14.06 20.16 7.79
N GLN A 194 -13.63 21.18 7.05
CA GLN A 194 -14.19 22.54 7.12
C GLN A 194 -15.45 22.69 6.28
N GLU A 195 -15.45 22.08 5.09
CA GLU A 195 -16.50 22.30 4.08
C GLU A 195 -17.54 21.17 4.07
N ASP A 196 -17.30 20.04 4.75
CA ASP A 196 -18.04 18.77 4.71
C ASP A 196 -18.16 18.15 3.30
N TYR A 197 -17.89 18.94 2.26
CA TYR A 197 -18.01 18.57 0.86
C TYR A 197 -16.90 19.24 0.04
N VAL A 198 -16.29 18.49 -0.87
CA VAL A 198 -15.31 19.02 -1.83
C VAL A 198 -15.57 18.46 -3.22
N TYR A 199 -15.29 19.28 -4.23
CA TYR A 199 -15.34 18.88 -5.62
C TYR A 199 -14.17 19.47 -6.39
N TYR A 200 -13.53 18.62 -7.17
CA TYR A 200 -12.42 19.01 -8.03
C TYR A 200 -12.62 18.49 -9.45
N LYS A 201 -12.31 19.35 -10.42
CA LYS A 201 -12.27 19.01 -11.83
C LYS A 201 -10.83 19.06 -12.32
N ILE A 202 -10.44 18.06 -13.12
CA ILE A 202 -9.16 18.04 -13.83
C ILE A 202 -9.44 18.44 -15.27
N ASN A 203 -8.97 19.60 -15.68
CA ASN A 203 -9.21 20.14 -17.01
C ASN A 203 -8.50 19.32 -18.10
N ALA A 204 -8.83 19.57 -19.38
CA ALA A 204 -8.24 18.85 -20.50
C ALA A 204 -6.72 19.07 -20.62
N ASP A 205 -6.22 20.23 -20.18
CA ASP A 205 -4.78 20.56 -20.09
C ASP A 205 -4.09 19.95 -18.86
N GLY A 206 -4.83 19.22 -18.04
CA GLY A 206 -4.34 18.62 -16.79
C GLY A 206 -4.40 19.55 -15.58
N SER A 207 -4.73 20.83 -15.71
CA SER A 207 -4.80 21.75 -14.57
C SER A 207 -5.95 21.42 -13.62
N SER A 208 -5.76 21.61 -12.32
CA SER A 208 -6.79 21.42 -11.29
C SER A 208 -6.42 22.17 -10.00
N ASP A 209 -7.40 22.67 -9.27
CA ASP A 209 -7.17 23.19 -7.92
C ASP A 209 -6.83 22.07 -6.92
N LEU A 210 -7.18 20.81 -7.22
CA LEU A 210 -6.77 19.66 -6.41
C LEU A 210 -5.24 19.56 -6.27
N GLU A 211 -4.47 19.94 -7.30
CA GLU A 211 -3.00 19.94 -7.27
C GLU A 211 -2.44 20.77 -6.10
N LYS A 212 -3.08 21.91 -5.80
CA LYS A 212 -2.67 22.80 -4.70
C LYS A 212 -3.10 22.30 -3.33
N ILE A 213 -4.14 21.49 -3.28
CA ILE A 213 -4.75 20.98 -2.05
C ILE A 213 -4.14 19.64 -1.67
N ASP A 214 -3.95 18.74 -2.65
CA ASP A 214 -3.41 17.39 -2.44
C ASP A 214 -2.75 16.89 -3.74
N ASP A 215 -1.45 17.11 -3.87
CA ASP A 215 -0.65 16.71 -5.03
C ASP A 215 -0.66 15.18 -5.22
N ILE A 216 -0.69 14.41 -4.15
CA ILE A 216 -0.70 12.94 -4.22
C ILE A 216 -2.02 12.45 -4.84
N LEU A 217 -3.15 12.94 -4.34
CA LEU A 217 -4.46 12.58 -4.89
C LEU A 217 -4.60 13.07 -6.32
N TYR A 218 -4.16 14.30 -6.61
CA TYR A 218 -4.15 14.85 -7.96
C TYR A 218 -3.40 13.97 -8.95
N ARG A 219 -2.16 13.58 -8.64
CA ARG A 219 -1.36 12.69 -9.53
C ARG A 219 -2.01 11.32 -9.70
N ARG A 220 -2.62 10.79 -8.66
CA ARG A 220 -3.37 9.52 -8.75
C ARG A 220 -4.59 9.64 -9.66
N CYS A 221 -5.34 10.74 -9.55
CA CYS A 221 -6.47 11.01 -10.42
C CYS A 221 -6.01 11.16 -11.89
N LEU A 222 -4.96 11.94 -12.12
CA LEU A 222 -4.42 12.17 -13.46
C LEU A 222 -3.93 10.86 -14.10
N GLY A 223 -3.15 10.06 -13.36
CA GLY A 223 -2.61 8.78 -13.84
C GLY A 223 -3.69 7.73 -14.14
N ARG A 224 -4.90 7.89 -13.59
CA ARG A 224 -6.06 7.01 -13.83
C ARG A 224 -7.04 7.55 -14.84
N GLY A 225 -6.79 8.73 -15.36
CA GLY A 225 -7.70 9.39 -16.31
C GLY A 225 -9.00 9.89 -15.66
N ILE A 226 -9.01 10.06 -14.31
CA ILE A 226 -10.13 10.65 -13.60
C ILE A 226 -10.23 12.13 -14.00
N LYS A 227 -11.41 12.58 -14.34
CA LYS A 227 -11.70 13.96 -14.76
C LYS A 227 -12.41 14.76 -13.68
N GLN A 228 -13.16 14.08 -12.83
CA GLN A 228 -13.89 14.71 -11.75
C GLN A 228 -13.85 13.82 -10.50
N ILE A 229 -13.70 14.43 -9.35
CA ILE A 229 -13.79 13.78 -8.05
C ILE A 229 -14.56 14.65 -7.08
N ALA A 230 -15.50 14.07 -6.34
CA ALA A 230 -16.18 14.73 -5.24
C ALA A 230 -16.18 13.82 -4.01
N LEU A 231 -16.07 14.43 -2.84
CA LEU A 231 -16.10 13.76 -1.55
C LEU A 231 -17.08 14.49 -0.63
N ASN A 232 -17.80 13.75 0.20
CA ASN A 232 -18.68 14.28 1.23
C ASN A 232 -18.47 13.50 2.52
N LEU A 233 -18.32 14.19 3.66
CA LEU A 233 -18.17 13.57 4.97
C LEU A 233 -19.46 12.92 5.44
N ILE A 234 -19.29 11.90 6.26
CA ILE A 234 -20.38 11.19 6.94
C ILE A 234 -20.16 11.28 8.43
N ARG A 235 -21.20 11.68 9.16
CA ARG A 235 -21.15 11.87 10.60
C ARG A 235 -22.11 10.92 11.32
N ASP A 236 -21.76 10.54 12.53
CA ASP A 236 -22.64 9.78 13.40
C ASP A 236 -23.64 10.71 14.14
N LYS A 237 -24.46 10.12 15.02
CA LYS A 237 -25.42 10.87 15.86
C LYS A 237 -24.77 11.90 16.78
N GLU A 238 -23.53 11.69 17.14
CA GLU A 238 -22.74 12.56 18.00
C GLU A 238 -21.95 13.60 17.23
N MET A 239 -22.17 13.71 15.91
CA MET A 239 -21.46 14.58 14.97
C MET A 239 -19.99 14.23 14.78
N ASN A 240 -19.54 13.05 15.22
CA ASN A 240 -18.19 12.60 14.90
C ASN A 240 -18.10 12.18 13.44
N ILE A 241 -16.96 12.49 12.82
CA ILE A 241 -16.68 12.05 11.46
C ILE A 241 -16.35 10.55 11.48
N VAL A 242 -17.19 9.74 10.82
CA VAL A 242 -17.04 8.27 10.78
C VAL A 242 -16.56 7.77 9.44
N GLY A 243 -16.71 8.55 8.40
CA GLY A 243 -16.32 8.17 7.05
C GLY A 243 -16.59 9.26 6.02
N PHE A 244 -16.57 8.86 4.79
CA PHE A 244 -16.87 9.72 3.64
C PHE A 244 -17.47 8.91 2.49
N VAL A 245 -18.31 9.54 1.70
CA VAL A 245 -18.73 9.03 0.40
C VAL A 245 -18.08 9.87 -0.69
N GLY A 246 -17.60 9.21 -1.73
CA GLY A 246 -17.02 9.90 -2.87
C GLY A 246 -17.51 9.35 -4.18
N CYS A 247 -17.43 10.17 -5.21
CA CYS A 247 -17.67 9.76 -6.57
C CYS A 247 -16.59 10.31 -7.52
N ILE A 248 -16.35 9.58 -8.59
CA ILE A 248 -15.44 9.98 -9.66
C ILE A 248 -16.08 9.78 -11.01
N SER A 249 -15.66 10.61 -11.98
CA SER A 249 -16.00 10.44 -13.39
C SER A 249 -14.74 10.45 -14.25
N PHE A 250 -14.76 9.65 -15.32
CA PHE A 250 -13.71 9.57 -16.33
C PHE A 250 -13.97 10.48 -17.53
N ASP A 251 -15.08 11.17 -17.53
CA ASP A 251 -15.45 12.18 -18.53
C ASP A 251 -15.82 13.51 -17.85
N TYR A 252 -16.29 14.46 -18.66
CA TYR A 252 -16.65 15.83 -18.23
C TYR A 252 -18.15 16.05 -18.13
N ASP A 253 -18.95 14.97 -18.15
CA ASP A 253 -20.39 15.07 -18.00
C ASP A 253 -20.76 15.74 -16.68
N GLU A 254 -21.84 16.46 -16.67
CA GLU A 254 -22.31 17.15 -15.47
C GLU A 254 -22.77 16.11 -14.43
N LEU A 255 -22.22 16.19 -13.23
CA LEU A 255 -22.59 15.35 -12.10
C LEU A 255 -23.61 16.08 -11.21
N ASP A 256 -24.64 15.36 -10.76
CA ASP A 256 -25.60 15.90 -9.78
C ASP A 256 -25.04 15.78 -8.36
N PHE A 257 -24.29 16.78 -7.95
CA PHE A 257 -23.68 16.83 -6.60
C PHE A 257 -24.69 16.96 -5.46
N LYS A 258 -25.91 17.45 -5.74
CA LYS A 258 -26.98 17.45 -4.73
C LYS A 258 -27.34 16.02 -4.32
N GLU A 259 -27.31 15.10 -5.29
CA GLU A 259 -27.55 13.69 -5.00
C GLU A 259 -26.39 13.07 -4.22
N LEU A 260 -25.14 13.52 -4.35
CA LEU A 260 -24.04 13.06 -3.48
C LEU A 260 -24.27 13.45 -2.02
N ASN A 261 -24.76 14.65 -1.75
CA ASN A 261 -25.14 15.09 -0.41
C ASN A 261 -26.32 14.28 0.14
N ASN A 262 -27.30 13.97 -0.67
CA ASN A 262 -28.41 13.09 -0.29
C ASN A 262 -27.91 11.68 0.02
N CYS A 263 -26.95 11.16 -0.74
CA CYS A 263 -26.29 9.90 -0.47
C CYS A 263 -25.60 9.90 0.91
N ALA A 264 -24.82 10.95 1.19
CA ALA A 264 -24.16 11.08 2.49
C ALA A 264 -25.14 11.01 3.65
N LYS A 265 -26.25 11.78 3.55
CA LYS A 265 -27.33 11.77 4.58
C LYS A 265 -27.99 10.40 4.74
N GLU A 266 -28.25 9.68 3.65
CA GLU A 266 -28.83 8.33 3.74
C GLU A 266 -27.83 7.34 4.35
N LEU A 267 -26.54 7.51 4.08
CA LEU A 267 -25.48 6.70 4.71
C LEU A 267 -25.36 7.02 6.20
N GLU A 268 -25.48 8.27 6.62
CA GLU A 268 -25.55 8.65 8.04
C GLU A 268 -26.66 7.91 8.77
N GLU A 269 -27.83 7.76 8.14
CA GLU A 269 -28.95 7.01 8.74
C GLU A 269 -28.67 5.50 8.89
N ILE A 270 -27.77 4.94 8.08
CA ILE A 270 -27.32 3.55 8.23
C ILE A 270 -26.38 3.38 9.43
N TYR A 271 -25.60 4.42 9.74
CA TYR A 271 -24.61 4.41 10.83
C TYR A 271 -25.14 5.01 12.15
N LYS A 272 -26.36 5.54 12.14
CA LYS A 272 -27.10 5.95 13.35
C LYS A 272 -27.70 4.75 14.09
#